data_199916e02019ec6b8b006149096b4e6c
#
_entry.id   199916e02019ec6b8b006149096b4e6c
#
_cell.length_a   1.000
_cell.length_b   1.000
_cell.length_c   1.000
_cell.angle_alpha   90.00
_cell.angle_beta   90.00
_cell.angle_gamma   90.00
#
_symmetry.space_group_name_H-M   'P 1'
#
loop_
_entity.id
_entity.type
_entity.pdbx_description
1 polymer ?
#
loop_
_entity_poly.entity_id
_entity_poly.type
_entity_poly.pdbx_seq_one_letter_code
_entity_poly.pdbx_strand_id
1 'polypeptide(L)'
;MDNCIFCKIINGEIPSATIYENDEFKVILDRFPGNIGHALILPKKHYANIFEIDEETAGRLFKLAVMVAKHIKETLNIEALNIVQNNGELAGQTVNHFHLHL
;
A
#
# COMPACT_ATOMS: atom_id res chain seq x y z
N MET A 1 11.13 9.38 -11.48
CA MET A 1 10.85 8.31 -10.49
C MET A 1 12.04 7.97 -9.61
N ASP A 2 13.19 8.58 -9.85
CA ASP A 2 14.42 8.26 -9.12
C ASP A 2 14.33 8.56 -7.63
N ASN A 3 13.46 9.50 -7.25
CA ASN A 3 13.29 9.89 -5.85
C ASN A 3 12.11 9.21 -5.15
N CYS A 4 11.42 8.30 -5.83
CA CYS A 4 10.26 7.63 -5.24
C CYS A 4 10.71 6.44 -4.41
N ILE A 5 10.56 6.55 -3.08
CA ILE A 5 10.96 5.48 -2.17
C ILE A 5 10.17 4.19 -2.42
N PHE A 6 8.90 4.29 -2.79
CA PHE A 6 8.09 3.09 -3.06
C PHE A 6 8.49 2.45 -4.39
N CYS A 7 8.83 3.23 -5.41
CA CYS A 7 9.38 2.67 -6.64
C CYS A 7 10.68 1.90 -6.38
N LYS A 8 11.53 2.42 -5.49
CA LYS A 8 12.76 1.75 -5.10
C LYS A 8 12.50 0.44 -4.35
N ILE A 9 11.50 0.42 -3.50
CA ILE A 9 11.08 -0.80 -2.80
C ILE A 9 10.56 -1.82 -3.82
N ILE A 10 9.74 -1.38 -4.75
CA ILE A 10 9.18 -2.25 -5.79
C ILE A 10 10.28 -2.88 -6.65
N ASN A 11 11.30 -2.09 -6.97
CA ASN A 11 12.43 -2.54 -7.80
C ASN A 11 13.47 -3.33 -7.02
N GLY A 12 13.31 -3.49 -5.71
CA GLY A 12 14.26 -4.23 -4.89
C GLY A 12 15.49 -3.44 -4.45
N GLU A 13 15.56 -2.15 -4.76
CA GLU A 13 16.69 -1.30 -4.36
C GLU A 13 16.69 -1.03 -2.86
N ILE A 14 15.51 -0.98 -2.24
CA ILE A 14 15.35 -0.82 -0.79
C ILE A 14 14.63 -2.05 -0.27
N PRO A 15 15.18 -2.74 0.75
CA PRO A 15 14.54 -3.92 1.31
C PRO A 15 13.23 -3.55 2.02
N SER A 16 12.29 -4.48 2.00
CA SER A 16 11.00 -4.33 2.68
C SER A 16 10.51 -5.70 3.12
N ALA A 17 9.60 -5.69 4.10
CA ALA A 17 8.92 -6.91 4.52
C ALA A 17 7.71 -7.12 3.62
N THR A 18 7.88 -7.89 2.56
CA THR A 18 6.82 -8.17 1.59
C THR A 18 5.97 -9.32 2.09
N ILE A 19 4.66 -9.12 2.20
CA ILE A 19 3.73 -10.17 2.63
C ILE A 19 2.93 -10.76 1.47
N TYR A 20 2.84 -10.05 0.37
CA TYR A 20 2.19 -10.54 -0.86
C TYR A 20 2.68 -9.72 -2.05
N GLU A 21 2.75 -10.35 -3.19
CA GLU A 21 3.17 -9.67 -4.42
C GLU A 21 2.59 -10.39 -5.63
N ASN A 22 2.12 -9.62 -6.60
CA ASN A 22 1.75 -10.13 -7.92
C ASN A 22 2.28 -9.19 -9.00
N ASP A 23 1.83 -9.33 -10.23
CA ASP A 23 2.34 -8.53 -11.35
C ASP A 23 2.02 -7.03 -11.21
N GLU A 24 0.93 -6.68 -10.54
CA GLU A 24 0.46 -5.31 -10.45
C GLU A 24 0.73 -4.64 -9.11
N PHE A 25 0.78 -5.43 -8.03
CA PHE A 25 0.79 -4.88 -6.67
C PHE A 25 1.83 -5.54 -5.79
N LYS A 26 2.30 -4.78 -4.82
CA LYS A 26 3.15 -5.28 -3.76
C LYS A 26 2.56 -4.85 -2.42
N VAL A 27 2.43 -5.79 -1.50
CA VAL A 27 1.92 -5.53 -0.15
C VAL A 27 3.08 -5.69 0.82
N ILE A 28 3.37 -4.61 1.54
CA ILE A 28 4.48 -4.58 2.49
C ILE A 28 3.97 -4.22 3.87
N LEU A 29 4.77 -4.53 4.89
CA LEU A 29 4.51 -4.08 6.25
C LEU A 29 5.17 -2.72 6.46
N ASP A 30 4.47 -1.86 7.19
CA ASP A 30 5.00 -0.57 7.60
C ASP A 30 6.18 -0.82 8.56
N ARG A 31 7.26 -0.07 8.38
CA ARG A 31 8.49 -0.23 9.15
C ARG A 31 8.49 0.54 10.47
N PHE A 32 7.49 1.39 10.69
CA PHE A 32 7.47 2.21 11.89
C PHE A 32 7.11 1.37 13.12
N PRO A 33 7.93 1.44 14.20
CA PRO A 33 7.61 0.76 15.46
C PRO A 33 6.26 1.21 15.99
N GLY A 34 5.46 0.30 16.50
CA GLY A 34 4.14 0.60 17.02
C GLY A 34 3.01 0.39 16.04
N ASN A 35 3.31 0.22 14.75
CA ASN A 35 2.30 -0.05 13.74
C ASN A 35 2.24 -1.55 13.42
N ILE A 36 2.07 -2.36 14.45
CA ILE A 36 2.01 -3.82 14.31
C ILE A 36 0.82 -4.18 13.39
N GLY A 37 1.12 -4.93 12.32
CA GLY A 37 0.12 -5.35 11.37
C GLY A 37 -0.32 -4.28 10.38
N HIS A 38 0.30 -3.10 10.41
CA HIS A 38 0.00 -2.04 9.46
C HIS A 38 0.59 -2.40 8.10
N ALA A 39 -0.26 -2.65 7.13
CA ALA A 39 0.15 -3.03 5.78
C ALA A 39 -0.06 -1.86 4.82
N LEU A 40 0.79 -1.84 3.79
CA LEU A 40 0.67 -0.89 2.68
C LEU A 40 0.50 -1.68 1.39
N ILE A 41 -0.48 -1.31 0.59
CA ILE A 41 -0.65 -1.87 -0.76
C ILE A 41 -0.15 -0.84 -1.76
N LEU A 42 0.83 -1.23 -2.57
CA LEU A 42 1.47 -0.36 -3.55
C LEU A 42 1.17 -0.88 -4.96
N PRO A 43 0.64 -0.03 -5.87
CA PRO A 43 0.66 -0.39 -7.28
C PRO A 43 2.11 -0.35 -7.76
N LYS A 44 2.52 -1.32 -8.56
CA LYS A 44 3.88 -1.38 -9.09
C LYS A 44 4.14 -0.25 -10.09
N LYS A 45 3.13 0.06 -10.91
CA LYS A 45 3.20 1.22 -11.78
C LYS A 45 3.08 2.48 -10.91
N HIS A 46 3.89 3.48 -11.22
CA HIS A 46 3.86 4.72 -10.45
C HIS A 46 2.64 5.56 -10.82
N TYR A 47 1.80 5.83 -9.84
CA TYR A 47 0.76 6.85 -9.88
C TYR A 47 1.00 7.75 -8.67
N ALA A 48 0.91 9.05 -8.84
CA ALA A 48 1.14 9.96 -7.72
C ALA A 48 0.03 9.82 -6.66
N ASN A 49 -1.22 9.76 -7.12
CA ASN A 49 -2.38 9.76 -6.23
C ASN A 49 -3.62 9.27 -6.98
N ILE A 50 -4.80 9.41 -6.35
CA ILE A 50 -6.06 8.96 -6.91
C ILE A 50 -6.45 9.70 -8.20
N PHE A 51 -5.91 10.90 -8.41
CA PHE A 51 -6.22 11.66 -9.61
C PHE A 51 -5.48 11.14 -10.85
N GLU A 52 -4.46 10.30 -10.67
CA GLU A 52 -3.69 9.71 -11.76
C GLU A 52 -3.98 8.24 -12.02
N ILE A 53 -4.42 7.50 -10.99
CA ILE A 53 -4.66 6.06 -11.14
C ILE A 53 -5.93 5.83 -11.98
N ASP A 54 -5.91 4.80 -12.81
CA ASP A 54 -7.10 4.42 -13.57
C ASP A 54 -8.06 3.60 -12.71
N GLU A 55 -9.35 3.66 -13.08
CA GLU A 55 -10.41 3.02 -12.30
C GLU A 55 -10.24 1.50 -12.20
N GLU A 56 -9.83 0.87 -13.29
CA GLU A 56 -9.67 -0.59 -13.33
C GLU A 56 -8.56 -1.04 -12.37
N THR A 57 -7.43 -0.35 -12.38
CA THR A 57 -6.31 -0.68 -11.47
C THR A 57 -6.73 -0.42 -10.03
N ALA A 58 -7.40 0.69 -9.76
CA ALA A 58 -7.89 1.01 -8.42
C ALA A 58 -8.87 -0.06 -7.93
N GLY A 59 -9.75 -0.54 -8.81
CA GLY A 59 -10.70 -1.60 -8.49
C GLY A 59 -10.00 -2.90 -8.11
N ARG A 60 -8.98 -3.30 -8.87
CA ARG A 60 -8.21 -4.51 -8.56
C ARG A 60 -7.40 -4.36 -7.28
N LEU A 61 -6.88 -3.15 -7.02
CA LEU A 61 -6.16 -2.87 -5.79
C LEU A 61 -7.10 -3.02 -4.58
N PHE A 62 -8.31 -2.48 -4.67
CA PHE A 62 -9.27 -2.59 -3.57
C PHE A 62 -9.76 -4.02 -3.38
N LYS A 63 -9.89 -4.77 -4.47
CA LYS A 63 -10.19 -6.20 -4.37
C LYS A 63 -9.10 -6.93 -3.57
N LEU A 64 -7.84 -6.62 -3.84
CA LEU A 64 -6.72 -7.15 -3.07
C LEU A 64 -6.79 -6.68 -1.61
N ALA A 65 -7.18 -5.43 -1.37
CA ALA A 65 -7.32 -4.91 -0.01
C ALA A 65 -8.30 -5.72 0.82
N VAL A 66 -9.40 -6.17 0.23
CA VAL A 66 -10.37 -7.02 0.92
C VAL A 66 -9.71 -8.33 1.36
N MET A 67 -8.96 -8.96 0.47
CA MET A 67 -8.25 -10.21 0.77
C MET A 67 -7.23 -10.01 1.90
N VAL A 68 -6.44 -8.94 1.81
CA VAL A 68 -5.42 -8.63 2.82
C VAL A 68 -6.06 -8.33 4.17
N ALA A 69 -7.13 -7.53 4.17
CA ALA A 69 -7.84 -7.19 5.41
C ALA A 69 -8.36 -8.43 6.12
N LYS A 70 -8.97 -9.35 5.38
CA LYS A 70 -9.47 -10.60 5.95
C LYS A 70 -8.35 -11.45 6.53
N HIS A 71 -7.21 -11.51 5.83
CA HIS A 71 -6.06 -12.24 6.30
C HIS A 71 -5.48 -11.64 7.58
N ILE A 72 -5.35 -10.33 7.64
CA ILE A 72 -4.86 -9.62 8.83
C ILE A 72 -5.80 -9.88 10.02
N LYS A 73 -7.10 -9.80 9.78
CA LYS A 73 -8.08 -10.03 10.83
C LYS A 73 -7.90 -11.41 11.46
N GLU A 74 -7.76 -12.44 10.63
CA GLU A 74 -7.60 -13.82 11.11
C GLU A 74 -6.25 -14.02 11.79
N THR A 75 -5.17 -13.53 11.19
CA THR A 75 -3.80 -13.78 11.66
C THR A 75 -3.53 -13.05 12.97
N LEU A 76 -3.97 -11.80 13.10
CA LEU A 76 -3.72 -10.97 14.27
C LEU A 76 -4.87 -10.95 15.25
N ASN A 77 -5.97 -11.62 14.93
CA ASN A 77 -7.17 -11.71 15.78
C ASN A 77 -7.67 -10.34 16.21
N ILE A 78 -7.71 -9.39 15.26
CA ILE A 78 -8.23 -8.05 15.51
C ILE A 78 -9.71 -7.97 15.16
N GLU A 79 -10.42 -7.04 15.79
CA GLU A 79 -11.85 -6.85 15.55
C GLU A 79 -12.14 -5.71 14.58
N ALA A 80 -11.21 -4.78 14.41
CA ALA A 80 -11.43 -3.58 13.61
C ALA A 80 -10.16 -3.10 12.96
N LEU A 81 -10.29 -2.43 11.81
CA LEU A 81 -9.18 -1.76 11.16
C LEU A 81 -9.73 -0.60 10.32
N ASN A 82 -8.86 0.34 10.03
CA ASN A 82 -9.18 1.44 9.13
C ASN A 82 -8.44 1.26 7.82
N ILE A 83 -9.08 1.71 6.75
CA ILE A 83 -8.44 1.80 5.44
C ILE A 83 -8.25 3.29 5.17
N VAL A 84 -7.01 3.70 4.89
CA VAL A 84 -6.67 5.11 4.68
C VAL A 84 -5.89 5.26 3.40
N GLN A 85 -6.30 6.22 2.57
CA GLN A 85 -5.59 6.57 1.35
C GLN A 85 -5.61 8.09 1.22
N ASN A 86 -4.44 8.71 1.20
CA ASN A 86 -4.30 10.15 1.18
C ASN A 86 -3.87 10.63 -0.21
N ASN A 87 -4.44 11.74 -0.66
CA ASN A 87 -4.20 12.28 -1.99
C ASN A 87 -3.81 13.74 -1.90
N GLY A 88 -2.53 14.02 -2.12
CA GLY A 88 -1.97 15.35 -2.04
C GLY A 88 -1.43 15.66 -0.64
N GLU A 89 -0.45 16.54 -0.61
CA GLU A 89 0.24 16.90 0.62
C GLU A 89 -0.69 17.51 1.66
N LEU A 90 -1.62 18.36 1.22
CA LEU A 90 -2.59 19.01 2.13
C LEU A 90 -3.52 18.00 2.80
N ALA A 91 -3.72 16.85 2.19
CA ALA A 91 -4.55 15.79 2.75
C ALA A 91 -3.75 14.75 3.53
N GLY A 92 -2.45 14.99 3.72
CA GLY A 92 -1.60 14.12 4.53
C GLY A 92 -0.80 13.09 3.76
N GLN A 93 -0.74 13.19 2.43
CA GLN A 93 0.08 12.27 1.64
C GLN A 93 1.55 12.60 1.83
N THR A 94 2.31 11.65 2.39
CA THR A 94 3.73 11.85 2.70
C THR A 94 4.66 11.31 1.62
N VAL A 95 4.21 10.33 0.84
CA VAL A 95 4.98 9.78 -0.28
C VAL A 95 4.15 9.93 -1.54
N ASN A 96 4.75 10.51 -2.58
CA ASN A 96 4.04 10.83 -3.82
C ASN A 96 3.96 9.64 -4.76
N HIS A 97 3.48 8.53 -4.23
CA HIS A 97 3.19 7.29 -4.92
C HIS A 97 1.95 6.72 -4.26
N PHE A 98 0.90 6.46 -5.03
CA PHE A 98 -0.37 5.96 -4.51
C PHE A 98 -0.13 4.77 -3.59
N HIS A 99 -0.69 4.81 -2.39
CA HIS A 99 -0.59 3.69 -1.46
C HIS A 99 -1.81 3.67 -0.54
N LEU A 100 -2.25 2.45 -0.23
CA LEU A 100 -3.40 2.22 0.63
C LEU A 100 -2.91 1.61 1.94
N HIS A 101 -3.29 2.25 3.04
CA HIS A 101 -2.97 1.77 4.39
C HIS A 101 -4.09 0.87 4.91
N LEU A 102 -3.68 -0.22 5.56
CA LEU A 102 -4.62 -1.09 6.27
C LEU A 102 -4.25 -1.24 7.74
#